data_e8e40b19a7013085bc9c0431ae93fa6c
#
_entry.id   e8e40b19a7013085bc9c0431ae93fa6c
#
_cell.length_a   1.000
_cell.length_b   1.000
_cell.length_c   1.000
_cell.angle_alpha   90.00
_cell.angle_beta   90.00
_cell.angle_gamma   90.00
#
_symmetry.space_group_name_H-M   'P 1'
#
loop_
_entity.id
_entity.type
_entity.pdbx_description
1 polymer ?
#
loop_
_entity_poly.entity_id
_entity_poly.type
_entity_poly.pdbx_seq_one_letter_code
_entity_poly.pdbx_strand_id
1 'polypeptide(L)'
;MSKRAALSLQAASRREFLRAAAFLGFASMGRRLQALAGAGNGYQLGCYTRPWDQFDYRVALDGIAQAGFKYAGIMTAKGKSWVVVTVDSTPEEVAAIAAEVKQRGLKTLSIYGGDFPLAKSVEAGISGLRRLIDHCVLCSCPNLLLGGTTDPKLFGPYYEVVAQCCDYAASKGVGLSIKPHGGQNATGPQCRKIIEQTGHKNFRLWYDPGNIFYYSDGELDPVEDSARVDGLVVGMSVKDFKPPKEVLVTPGTGQVNFREVLARLNKGGFRSGPMIVECLARRDTAAEITAEAKQARRFLRELIGPYTATS
;
A
#
# COMPACT_ATOMS: atom_id res chain seq x y z
N MET A 1 -60.14 -1.91 -46.76
CA MET A 1 -59.30 -0.69 -46.78
C MET A 1 -58.38 -0.69 -45.56
N SER A 2 -57.14 -1.11 -45.74
CA SER A 2 -56.15 -1.27 -44.66
C SER A 2 -55.15 -0.12 -44.74
N LYS A 3 -54.98 0.66 -43.65
CA LYS A 3 -53.92 1.64 -43.51
C LYS A 3 -52.79 1.04 -42.70
N ARG A 4 -51.64 0.83 -43.38
CA ARG A 4 -50.36 0.48 -42.76
C ARG A 4 -49.83 1.69 -41.98
N ALA A 5 -49.55 1.52 -40.71
CA ALA A 5 -48.77 2.46 -39.91
C ALA A 5 -47.28 2.17 -40.14
N ALA A 6 -46.54 3.13 -40.69
CA ALA A 6 -45.11 3.10 -40.83
C ALA A 6 -44.46 3.62 -39.52
N LEU A 7 -43.73 2.75 -38.82
CA LEU A 7 -42.85 3.16 -37.73
C LEU A 7 -41.60 3.81 -38.30
N SER A 8 -41.40 5.09 -38.08
CA SER A 8 -40.16 5.80 -38.37
C SER A 8 -39.14 5.54 -37.25
N LEU A 9 -38.09 4.77 -37.53
CA LEU A 9 -36.89 4.71 -36.69
C LEU A 9 -36.14 6.00 -36.89
N GLN A 10 -36.17 6.90 -35.89
CA GLN A 10 -35.28 8.05 -35.81
C GLN A 10 -33.88 7.55 -35.43
N ALA A 11 -32.95 7.75 -36.36
CA ALA A 11 -31.54 7.48 -36.13
C ALA A 11 -31.00 8.49 -35.09
N ALA A 12 -30.62 8.01 -33.93
CA ALA A 12 -29.91 8.81 -32.91
C ALA A 12 -28.62 9.40 -33.49
N SER A 13 -28.41 10.70 -33.28
CA SER A 13 -27.27 11.41 -33.86
C SER A 13 -25.96 10.91 -33.22
N ARG A 14 -24.86 10.94 -34.02
CA ARG A 14 -23.51 10.62 -33.53
C ARG A 14 -23.12 11.37 -32.24
N ARG A 15 -23.69 12.55 -32.01
CA ARG A 15 -23.46 13.36 -30.79
C ARG A 15 -24.13 12.76 -29.55
N GLU A 16 -25.31 12.14 -29.71
CA GLU A 16 -26.01 11.50 -28.57
C GLU A 16 -25.36 10.18 -28.21
N PHE A 17 -24.85 9.42 -29.18
CA PHE A 17 -24.08 8.20 -28.93
C PHE A 17 -22.74 8.51 -28.20
N LEU A 18 -22.03 9.57 -28.57
CA LEU A 18 -20.80 10.02 -27.89
C LEU A 18 -21.07 10.55 -26.46
N ARG A 19 -22.23 11.20 -26.22
CA ARG A 19 -22.63 11.63 -24.87
C ARG A 19 -23.00 10.44 -23.99
N ALA A 20 -23.70 9.45 -24.49
CA ALA A 20 -24.03 8.23 -23.74
C ALA A 20 -22.78 7.39 -23.44
N ALA A 21 -21.84 7.29 -24.37
CA ALA A 21 -20.57 6.60 -24.15
C ALA A 21 -19.68 7.31 -23.11
N ALA A 22 -19.68 8.66 -23.09
CA ALA A 22 -18.95 9.44 -22.10
C ALA A 22 -19.56 9.28 -20.69
N PHE A 23 -20.88 9.24 -20.56
CA PHE A 23 -21.56 9.06 -19.26
C PHE A 23 -21.35 7.66 -18.68
N LEU A 24 -21.35 6.60 -19.51
CA LEU A 24 -21.10 5.23 -19.09
C LEU A 24 -19.61 5.03 -18.72
N GLY A 25 -18.68 5.72 -19.39
CA GLY A 25 -17.25 5.71 -19.06
C GLY A 25 -16.94 6.35 -17.70
N PHE A 26 -17.58 7.48 -17.36
CA PHE A 26 -17.38 8.15 -16.08
C PHE A 26 -17.98 7.39 -14.88
N ALA A 27 -19.11 6.71 -15.04
CA ALA A 27 -19.71 5.92 -13.98
C ALA A 27 -18.91 4.64 -13.66
N SER A 28 -18.25 4.03 -14.65
CA SER A 28 -17.36 2.87 -14.45
C SER A 28 -16.00 3.26 -13.84
N MET A 29 -15.50 4.45 -14.14
CA MET A 29 -14.26 5.00 -13.57
C MET A 29 -14.43 5.40 -12.08
N GLY A 30 -15.60 5.94 -11.70
CA GLY A 30 -15.91 6.27 -10.30
C GLY A 30 -15.97 5.03 -9.40
N ARG A 31 -16.46 3.89 -9.90
CA ARG A 31 -16.51 2.62 -9.15
C ARG A 31 -15.14 1.93 -9.01
N ARG A 32 -14.19 2.15 -9.92
CA ARG A 32 -12.84 1.57 -9.81
C ARG A 32 -11.91 2.32 -8.87
N LEU A 33 -12.10 3.63 -8.67
CA LEU A 33 -11.36 4.42 -7.68
C LEU A 33 -11.79 4.14 -6.24
N GLN A 34 -13.00 3.59 -6.02
CA GLN A 34 -13.42 3.03 -4.72
C GLN A 34 -12.79 1.66 -4.41
N ALA A 35 -12.11 1.03 -5.36
CA ALA A 35 -11.41 -0.24 -5.11
C ALA A 35 -10.11 -0.08 -4.29
N LEU A 36 -9.56 1.14 -4.17
CA LEU A 36 -8.48 1.45 -3.23
C LEU A 36 -9.00 1.66 -1.79
N ALA A 37 -10.23 2.19 -1.64
CA ALA A 37 -11.01 2.04 -0.41
C ALA A 37 -11.71 0.68 -0.56
N GLY A 38 -11.10 -0.39 0.00
CA GLY A 38 -11.56 -1.76 -0.18
C GLY A 38 -13.07 -1.85 -0.14
N ALA A 39 -13.68 -2.48 -1.15
CA ALA A 39 -15.12 -2.80 -1.20
C ALA A 39 -15.50 -3.89 -0.17
N GLY A 40 -14.83 -3.89 0.99
CA GLY A 40 -15.13 -4.65 2.19
C GLY A 40 -15.29 -3.65 3.33
N ASN A 41 -16.41 -3.71 4.02
CA ASN A 41 -16.66 -2.90 5.21
C ASN A 41 -15.58 -3.23 6.26
N GLY A 42 -14.54 -2.40 6.40
CA GLY A 42 -13.56 -2.49 7.48
C GLY A 42 -12.08 -2.56 7.09
N TYR A 43 -11.25 -2.75 8.12
CA TYR A 43 -9.80 -2.84 7.97
C TYR A 43 -9.35 -4.23 7.49
N GLN A 44 -8.36 -4.27 6.60
CA GLN A 44 -7.80 -5.49 6.04
C GLN A 44 -6.47 -5.80 6.76
N LEU A 45 -6.49 -6.79 7.64
CA LEU A 45 -5.33 -7.16 8.44
C LEU A 45 -4.39 -8.10 7.67
N GLY A 46 -3.16 -7.68 7.48
CA GLY A 46 -2.11 -8.41 6.79
C GLY A 46 -0.78 -8.41 7.52
N CYS A 47 0.20 -9.11 6.94
CA CYS A 47 1.58 -9.09 7.38
C CYS A 47 2.51 -9.07 6.16
N TYR A 48 3.58 -8.29 6.22
CA TYR A 48 4.64 -8.30 5.20
C TYR A 48 5.52 -9.53 5.35
N THR A 49 6.25 -9.88 4.28
CA THR A 49 7.27 -10.94 4.32
C THR A 49 8.48 -10.56 5.17
N ARG A 50 8.71 -9.28 5.41
CA ARG A 50 9.86 -8.70 6.12
C ARG A 50 10.21 -9.35 7.48
N PRO A 51 9.29 -9.73 8.37
CA PRO A 51 9.64 -10.39 9.62
C PRO A 51 10.44 -11.69 9.46
N TRP A 52 10.29 -12.36 8.32
CA TRP A 52 11.02 -13.59 7.97
C TRP A 52 12.18 -13.31 6.98
N ASP A 53 12.78 -12.11 6.96
CA ASP A 53 13.76 -11.69 5.96
C ASP A 53 15.06 -12.52 5.92
N GLN A 54 15.30 -13.31 6.94
CA GLN A 54 16.39 -14.30 6.98
C GLN A 54 16.07 -15.63 6.26
N PHE A 55 14.83 -15.83 5.82
CA PHE A 55 14.33 -17.01 5.10
C PHE A 55 13.86 -16.65 3.69
N ASP A 56 13.68 -17.66 2.83
CA ASP A 56 13.00 -17.51 1.54
C ASP A 56 11.57 -16.97 1.74
N TYR A 57 11.07 -16.19 0.80
CA TYR A 57 9.75 -15.55 0.90
C TYR A 57 8.60 -16.57 1.04
N ARG A 58 8.77 -17.82 0.57
CA ARG A 58 7.75 -18.87 0.73
C ARG A 58 7.57 -19.25 2.19
N VAL A 59 8.67 -19.27 2.96
CA VAL A 59 8.62 -19.48 4.43
C VAL A 59 7.84 -18.35 5.10
N ALA A 60 8.05 -17.11 4.65
CA ALA A 60 7.28 -15.97 5.14
C ALA A 60 5.78 -16.11 4.82
N LEU A 61 5.43 -16.50 3.60
CA LEU A 61 4.04 -16.72 3.19
C LEU A 61 3.38 -17.85 4.00
N ASP A 62 4.11 -18.95 4.29
CA ASP A 62 3.64 -20.02 5.16
C ASP A 62 3.35 -19.48 6.57
N GLY A 63 4.28 -18.72 7.15
CA GLY A 63 4.12 -18.09 8.45
C GLY A 63 2.93 -17.13 8.53
N ILE A 64 2.74 -16.30 7.51
CA ILE A 64 1.60 -15.37 7.38
C ILE A 64 0.27 -16.15 7.37
N ALA A 65 0.17 -17.20 6.55
CA ALA A 65 -1.03 -18.03 6.46
C ALA A 65 -1.29 -18.79 7.78
N GLN A 66 -0.27 -19.39 8.38
CA GLN A 66 -0.36 -20.11 9.66
C GLN A 66 -0.69 -19.17 10.84
N ALA A 67 -0.29 -17.91 10.77
CA ALA A 67 -0.72 -16.90 11.74
C ALA A 67 -2.19 -16.51 11.58
N GLY A 68 -2.86 -16.95 10.50
CA GLY A 68 -4.27 -16.75 10.22
C GLY A 68 -4.60 -15.43 9.53
N PHE A 69 -3.62 -14.72 9.00
CA PHE A 69 -3.86 -13.58 8.13
C PHE A 69 -4.48 -14.05 6.79
N LYS A 70 -5.25 -13.17 6.16
CA LYS A 70 -5.82 -13.37 4.82
C LYS A 70 -5.09 -12.54 3.76
N TYR A 71 -4.26 -11.63 4.20
CA TYR A 71 -3.57 -10.68 3.33
C TYR A 71 -2.07 -10.68 3.61
N ALA A 72 -1.30 -10.60 2.54
CA ALA A 72 0.15 -10.46 2.57
C ALA A 72 0.60 -9.13 1.98
N GLY A 73 1.67 -8.58 2.52
CA GLY A 73 2.51 -7.59 1.88
C GLY A 73 3.80 -8.25 1.39
N ILE A 74 4.21 -7.96 0.17
CA ILE A 74 5.48 -8.45 -0.36
C ILE A 74 6.54 -7.36 -0.19
N MET A 75 7.59 -7.66 0.56
CA MET A 75 8.64 -6.69 0.87
C MET A 75 10.02 -7.33 0.76
N THR A 76 10.61 -7.75 1.86
CA THR A 76 11.96 -8.31 1.92
C THR A 76 11.94 -9.77 2.32
N ALA A 77 12.93 -10.53 1.85
CA ALA A 77 13.20 -11.92 2.18
C ALA A 77 14.62 -12.27 1.75
N LYS A 78 15.15 -13.39 2.24
CA LYS A 78 16.41 -13.95 1.74
C LYS A 78 16.19 -14.52 0.34
N GLY A 79 16.98 -14.06 -0.62
CA GLY A 79 16.88 -14.51 -2.01
C GLY A 79 17.96 -13.92 -2.90
N LYS A 80 17.71 -13.87 -4.21
CA LYS A 80 18.57 -13.25 -5.21
C LYS A 80 18.79 -11.75 -4.94
N SER A 81 17.77 -11.09 -4.43
CA SER A 81 17.78 -9.73 -3.92
C SER A 81 17.11 -9.73 -2.54
N TRP A 82 17.48 -8.77 -1.68
CA TRP A 82 16.79 -8.61 -0.38
C TRP A 82 15.34 -8.16 -0.54
N VAL A 83 15.03 -7.36 -1.55
CA VAL A 83 13.65 -7.03 -1.95
C VAL A 83 13.13 -8.13 -2.85
N VAL A 84 11.95 -8.68 -2.54
CA VAL A 84 11.38 -9.86 -3.24
C VAL A 84 10.98 -9.54 -4.67
N VAL A 85 10.36 -8.37 -4.90
CA VAL A 85 9.97 -7.88 -6.23
C VAL A 85 10.71 -6.59 -6.51
N THR A 86 11.56 -6.57 -7.53
CA THR A 86 12.38 -5.40 -7.93
C THR A 86 12.11 -5.03 -9.38
N VAL A 87 12.68 -3.92 -9.84
CA VAL A 87 12.66 -3.52 -11.24
C VAL A 87 13.31 -4.56 -12.18
N ASP A 88 14.21 -5.40 -11.66
CA ASP A 88 14.93 -6.43 -12.42
C ASP A 88 14.25 -7.80 -12.38
N SER A 89 13.16 -7.96 -11.60
CA SER A 89 12.36 -9.18 -11.60
C SER A 89 11.73 -9.40 -12.96
N THR A 90 11.76 -10.65 -13.46
CA THR A 90 11.07 -10.98 -14.71
C THR A 90 9.56 -11.18 -14.47
N PRO A 91 8.72 -11.04 -15.50
CA PRO A 91 7.29 -11.33 -15.38
C PRO A 91 7.00 -12.74 -14.87
N GLU A 92 7.82 -13.73 -15.25
CA GLU A 92 7.69 -15.12 -14.83
C GLU A 92 8.01 -15.30 -13.34
N GLU A 93 9.09 -14.65 -12.84
CA GLU A 93 9.42 -14.62 -11.41
C GLU A 93 8.27 -14.01 -10.60
N VAL A 94 7.72 -12.88 -11.06
CA VAL A 94 6.60 -12.20 -10.39
C VAL A 94 5.32 -13.03 -10.43
N ALA A 95 5.02 -13.68 -11.56
CA ALA A 95 3.87 -14.58 -11.68
C ALA A 95 4.00 -15.80 -10.75
N ALA A 96 5.22 -16.33 -10.57
CA ALA A 96 5.49 -17.39 -9.60
C ALA A 96 5.22 -16.93 -8.17
N ILE A 97 5.64 -15.72 -7.78
CA ILE A 97 5.33 -15.14 -6.47
C ILE A 97 3.82 -15.02 -6.27
N ALA A 98 3.10 -14.53 -7.27
CA ALA A 98 1.63 -14.43 -7.22
C ALA A 98 0.95 -15.78 -7.05
N ALA A 99 1.44 -16.81 -7.71
CA ALA A 99 0.95 -18.19 -7.58
C ALA A 99 1.18 -18.74 -6.15
N GLU A 100 2.36 -18.52 -5.57
CA GLU A 100 2.69 -18.92 -4.20
C GLU A 100 1.79 -18.26 -3.15
N VAL A 101 1.48 -16.94 -3.33
CA VAL A 101 0.52 -16.22 -2.48
C VAL A 101 -0.87 -16.86 -2.59
N LYS A 102 -1.35 -17.08 -3.82
CA LYS A 102 -2.67 -17.65 -4.09
C LYS A 102 -2.81 -19.07 -3.56
N GLN A 103 -1.78 -19.91 -3.70
CA GLN A 103 -1.78 -21.31 -3.24
C GLN A 103 -2.02 -21.43 -1.73
N ARG A 104 -1.59 -20.42 -0.96
CA ARG A 104 -1.80 -20.34 0.49
C ARG A 104 -3.12 -19.66 0.89
N GLY A 105 -3.99 -19.37 -0.07
CA GLY A 105 -5.26 -18.68 0.17
C GLY A 105 -5.10 -17.21 0.60
N LEU A 106 -3.93 -16.62 0.35
CA LEU A 106 -3.61 -15.23 0.63
C LEU A 106 -3.96 -14.31 -0.54
N LYS A 107 -4.10 -13.01 -0.27
CA LYS A 107 -4.21 -11.93 -1.26
C LYS A 107 -3.15 -10.89 -0.99
N THR A 108 -2.48 -10.41 -2.05
CA THR A 108 -1.50 -9.32 -1.92
C THR A 108 -2.21 -7.97 -1.82
N LEU A 109 -1.87 -7.16 -0.80
CA LEU A 109 -2.42 -5.79 -0.64
C LEU A 109 -1.42 -4.70 -0.92
N SER A 110 -0.12 -4.97 -0.76
CA SER A 110 0.93 -3.99 -0.98
C SER A 110 2.22 -4.70 -1.40
N ILE A 111 2.93 -4.11 -2.35
CA ILE A 111 4.28 -4.50 -2.72
C ILE A 111 5.20 -3.31 -2.43
N TYR A 112 6.30 -3.56 -1.73
CA TYR A 112 7.44 -2.64 -1.65
C TYR A 112 8.43 -3.06 -2.73
N GLY A 113 8.55 -2.24 -3.77
CA GLY A 113 9.34 -2.58 -4.96
C GLY A 113 10.81 -2.13 -4.89
N GLY A 114 11.23 -1.54 -3.76
CA GLY A 114 12.57 -0.96 -3.63
C GLY A 114 12.76 0.27 -4.52
N ASP A 115 13.99 0.44 -5.00
CA ASP A 115 14.39 1.58 -5.81
C ASP A 115 14.16 1.32 -7.31
N PHE A 116 14.05 2.39 -8.06
CA PHE A 116 14.03 2.38 -9.53
C PHE A 116 15.21 3.23 -10.07
N PRO A 117 15.67 3.01 -11.33
CA PRO A 117 16.97 3.48 -11.80
C PRO A 117 17.04 4.98 -12.11
N LEU A 118 16.55 5.81 -11.19
CA LEU A 118 16.52 7.28 -11.28
C LEU A 118 17.91 7.90 -11.40
N ALA A 119 18.91 7.32 -10.75
CA ALA A 119 20.30 7.82 -10.82
C ALA A 119 20.87 7.78 -12.25
N LYS A 120 20.27 7.00 -13.18
CA LYS A 120 20.66 6.97 -14.60
C LYS A 120 20.04 8.14 -15.38
N SER A 121 18.73 8.33 -15.25
CA SER A 121 17.98 9.47 -15.78
C SER A 121 16.52 9.42 -15.30
N VAL A 122 15.77 10.50 -15.50
CA VAL A 122 14.33 10.58 -15.23
C VAL A 122 13.56 9.56 -16.08
N GLU A 123 13.91 9.42 -17.36
CA GLU A 123 13.28 8.45 -18.27
C GLU A 123 13.52 7.01 -17.84
N ALA A 124 14.73 6.69 -17.37
CA ALA A 124 15.03 5.38 -16.79
C ALA A 124 14.22 5.15 -15.50
N GLY A 125 14.06 6.17 -14.67
CA GLY A 125 13.21 6.16 -13.50
C GLY A 125 11.74 5.88 -13.84
N ILE A 126 11.18 6.58 -14.82
CA ILE A 126 9.80 6.37 -15.32
C ILE A 126 9.62 4.94 -15.83
N SER A 127 10.55 4.46 -16.65
CA SER A 127 10.53 3.09 -17.17
C SER A 127 10.55 2.05 -16.05
N GLY A 128 11.42 2.25 -15.04
CA GLY A 128 11.53 1.37 -13.88
C GLY A 128 10.28 1.38 -13.02
N LEU A 129 9.73 2.55 -12.71
CA LEU A 129 8.52 2.66 -11.90
C LEU A 129 7.30 2.06 -12.62
N ARG A 130 7.16 2.25 -13.93
CA ARG A 130 6.11 1.58 -14.73
C ARG A 130 6.23 0.06 -14.67
N ARG A 131 7.45 -0.48 -14.73
CA ARG A 131 7.67 -1.93 -14.58
C ARG A 131 7.23 -2.43 -13.21
N LEU A 132 7.53 -1.72 -12.12
CA LEU A 132 7.03 -2.07 -10.79
C LEU A 132 5.50 -2.02 -10.69
N ILE A 133 4.87 -1.07 -11.38
CA ILE A 133 3.40 -1.00 -11.48
C ILE A 133 2.86 -2.24 -12.21
N ASP A 134 3.48 -2.67 -13.33
CA ASP A 134 3.08 -3.88 -14.05
C ASP A 134 3.28 -5.14 -13.20
N HIS A 135 4.32 -5.20 -12.37
CA HIS A 135 4.52 -6.27 -11.38
C HIS A 135 3.38 -6.31 -10.34
N CYS A 136 2.88 -5.15 -9.89
CA CYS A 136 1.70 -5.11 -9.04
C CYS A 136 0.47 -5.70 -9.74
N VAL A 137 0.27 -5.42 -11.03
CA VAL A 137 -0.83 -6.00 -11.83
C VAL A 137 -0.73 -7.53 -11.88
N LEU A 138 0.47 -8.08 -12.16
CA LEU A 138 0.72 -9.53 -12.18
C LEU A 138 0.39 -10.19 -10.84
N CYS A 139 0.70 -9.52 -9.72
CA CYS A 139 0.38 -9.98 -8.38
C CYS A 139 -1.07 -9.68 -7.94
N SER A 140 -1.92 -9.12 -8.79
CA SER A 140 -3.24 -8.60 -8.41
C SER A 140 -3.18 -7.68 -7.17
N CYS A 141 -2.09 -6.93 -7.03
CA CYS A 141 -1.80 -6.07 -5.90
C CYS A 141 -2.29 -4.64 -6.17
N PRO A 142 -3.16 -4.07 -5.31
CA PRO A 142 -3.74 -2.76 -5.56
C PRO A 142 -2.82 -1.59 -5.18
N ASN A 143 -1.68 -1.82 -4.54
CA ASN A 143 -0.83 -0.74 -4.02
C ASN A 143 0.67 -1.03 -4.18
N LEU A 144 1.39 -0.08 -4.77
CA LEU A 144 2.85 -0.02 -4.77
C LEU A 144 3.31 0.96 -3.68
N LEU A 145 4.03 0.44 -2.69
CA LEU A 145 4.58 1.21 -1.59
C LEU A 145 5.99 1.71 -1.93
N LEU A 146 6.20 3.00 -1.83
CA LEU A 146 7.45 3.69 -2.09
C LEU A 146 8.11 4.16 -0.78
N GLY A 147 9.44 4.04 -0.70
CA GLY A 147 10.22 4.54 0.43
C GLY A 147 10.63 6.02 0.30
N GLY A 148 10.61 6.57 -0.90
CA GLY A 148 11.23 7.86 -1.18
C GLY A 148 12.73 7.72 -1.42
N THR A 149 13.44 8.84 -1.39
CA THR A 149 14.90 8.89 -1.49
C THR A 149 15.51 9.71 -0.36
N THR A 150 16.66 9.28 0.15
CA THR A 150 17.45 10.03 1.12
C THR A 150 18.48 10.93 0.46
N ASP A 151 18.74 10.78 -0.85
CA ASP A 151 19.65 11.66 -1.60
C ASP A 151 18.94 12.99 -1.94
N PRO A 152 19.41 14.13 -1.39
CA PRO A 152 18.81 15.42 -1.66
C PRO A 152 18.82 15.83 -3.13
N LYS A 153 19.79 15.36 -3.91
CA LYS A 153 19.92 15.65 -5.34
C LYS A 153 18.85 14.94 -6.16
N LEU A 154 18.43 13.78 -5.71
CA LEU A 154 17.39 12.95 -6.38
C LEU A 154 15.98 13.27 -5.89
N PHE A 155 15.81 14.09 -4.85
CA PHE A 155 14.50 14.33 -4.25
C PHE A 155 13.48 14.88 -5.25
N GLY A 156 13.79 15.99 -5.93
CA GLY A 156 12.91 16.57 -6.95
C GLY A 156 12.63 15.59 -8.12
N PRO A 157 13.68 15.06 -8.77
CA PRO A 157 13.52 14.07 -9.84
C PRO A 157 12.74 12.81 -9.44
N TYR A 158 12.85 12.35 -8.17
CA TYR A 158 12.10 11.18 -7.68
C TYR A 158 10.59 11.43 -7.75
N TYR A 159 10.12 12.56 -7.23
CA TYR A 159 8.69 12.85 -7.21
C TYR A 159 8.17 13.34 -8.57
N GLU A 160 9.03 13.86 -9.44
CA GLU A 160 8.71 14.06 -10.85
C GLU A 160 8.39 12.73 -11.56
N VAL A 161 9.23 11.71 -11.38
CA VAL A 161 8.98 10.35 -11.89
C VAL A 161 7.66 9.79 -11.34
N VAL A 162 7.41 9.95 -10.03
CA VAL A 162 6.16 9.51 -9.40
C VAL A 162 4.96 10.20 -10.06
N ALA A 163 5.00 11.52 -10.21
CA ALA A 163 3.93 12.31 -10.84
C ALA A 163 3.62 11.82 -12.25
N GLN A 164 4.66 11.63 -13.09
CA GLN A 164 4.52 11.14 -14.47
C GLN A 164 4.02 9.70 -14.59
N CYS A 165 4.11 8.90 -13.51
CA CYS A 165 3.61 7.53 -13.49
C CYS A 165 2.22 7.38 -12.87
N CYS A 166 1.65 8.42 -12.25
CA CYS A 166 0.37 8.34 -11.54
C CYS A 166 -0.81 7.96 -12.44
N ASP A 167 -0.93 8.55 -13.64
CA ASP A 167 -2.01 8.22 -14.58
C ASP A 167 -1.87 6.79 -15.10
N TYR A 168 -0.63 6.36 -15.40
CA TYR A 168 -0.35 4.99 -15.79
C TYR A 168 -0.77 4.00 -14.70
N ALA A 169 -0.35 4.23 -13.45
CA ALA A 169 -0.72 3.40 -12.33
C ALA A 169 -2.25 3.35 -12.13
N ALA A 170 -2.93 4.52 -12.20
CA ALA A 170 -4.38 4.61 -12.09
C ALA A 170 -5.10 3.82 -13.20
N SER A 171 -4.60 3.88 -14.44
CA SER A 171 -5.16 3.11 -15.57
C SER A 171 -5.06 1.60 -15.37
N LYS A 172 -4.05 1.16 -14.61
CA LYS A 172 -3.82 -0.26 -14.24
C LYS A 172 -4.56 -0.68 -12.95
N GLY A 173 -5.23 0.25 -12.25
CA GLY A 173 -5.88 0.00 -10.98
C GLY A 173 -4.92 -0.17 -9.81
N VAL A 174 -3.70 0.39 -9.92
CA VAL A 174 -2.66 0.36 -8.89
C VAL A 174 -2.52 1.76 -8.29
N GLY A 175 -2.64 1.87 -6.96
CA GLY A 175 -2.31 3.09 -6.22
C GLY A 175 -0.82 3.20 -5.96
N LEU A 176 -0.30 4.41 -5.98
CA LEU A 176 1.04 4.71 -5.51
C LEU A 176 0.96 5.31 -4.11
N SER A 177 1.78 4.84 -3.20
CA SER A 177 1.84 5.41 -1.85
C SER A 177 3.26 5.61 -1.37
N ILE A 178 3.47 6.70 -0.61
CA ILE A 178 4.69 7.01 0.10
C ILE A 178 4.49 6.78 1.58
N LYS A 179 5.53 6.38 2.31
CA LYS A 179 5.48 6.30 3.77
C LYS A 179 6.53 7.19 4.42
N PRO A 180 6.38 7.59 5.69
CA PRO A 180 7.48 8.13 6.49
C PRO A 180 8.67 7.17 6.47
N HIS A 181 9.82 7.61 5.92
CA HIS A 181 10.98 6.72 5.70
C HIS A 181 12.34 7.46 5.78
N GLY A 182 12.37 8.57 6.50
CA GLY A 182 13.59 9.35 6.70
C GLY A 182 13.82 10.45 5.66
N GLY A 183 14.94 11.15 5.77
CA GLY A 183 15.26 12.26 4.88
C GLY A 183 14.17 13.33 4.85
N GLN A 184 13.72 13.70 3.67
CA GLN A 184 12.70 14.73 3.47
C GLN A 184 11.25 14.19 3.50
N ASN A 185 11.05 12.90 3.75
CA ASN A 185 9.75 12.26 3.97
C ASN A 185 9.73 11.47 5.31
N ALA A 186 10.35 12.01 6.36
CA ALA A 186 10.43 11.38 7.67
C ALA A 186 9.14 11.50 8.48
N THR A 187 8.31 12.52 8.24
CA THR A 187 7.14 12.88 9.05
C THR A 187 5.87 13.02 8.21
N GLY A 188 4.72 12.99 8.87
CA GLY A 188 3.42 13.23 8.23
C GLY A 188 3.34 14.57 7.48
N PRO A 189 3.71 15.71 8.09
CA PRO A 189 3.75 17.01 7.41
C PRO A 189 4.65 17.02 6.16
N GLN A 190 5.81 16.38 6.20
CA GLN A 190 6.70 16.27 5.04
C GLN A 190 6.05 15.43 3.93
N CYS A 191 5.47 14.27 4.28
CA CYS A 191 4.76 13.43 3.32
C CYS A 191 3.54 14.16 2.72
N ARG A 192 2.78 14.93 3.54
CA ARG A 192 1.68 15.78 3.06
C ARG A 192 2.16 16.75 2.00
N LYS A 193 3.22 17.53 2.30
CA LYS A 193 3.79 18.51 1.37
C LYS A 193 4.16 17.87 0.03
N ILE A 194 4.81 16.70 0.06
CA ILE A 194 5.20 15.95 -1.13
C ILE A 194 3.97 15.52 -1.95
N ILE A 195 2.93 14.98 -1.29
CA ILE A 195 1.71 14.52 -1.96
C ILE A 195 0.97 15.69 -2.59
N GLU A 196 0.86 16.81 -1.88
CA GLU A 196 0.22 18.05 -2.37
C GLU A 196 1.00 18.65 -3.55
N GLN A 197 2.33 18.67 -3.50
CA GLN A 197 3.19 19.12 -4.61
C GLN A 197 3.11 18.20 -5.83
N THR A 198 3.01 16.89 -5.64
CA THR A 198 2.78 15.92 -6.73
C THR A 198 1.40 16.13 -7.37
N GLY A 199 0.41 16.58 -6.59
CA GLY A 199 -0.89 17.05 -7.07
C GLY A 199 -1.79 15.99 -7.69
N HIS A 200 -1.50 14.70 -7.51
CA HIS A 200 -2.24 13.63 -8.16
C HIS A 200 -3.01 12.75 -7.17
N LYS A 201 -4.31 12.52 -7.44
CA LYS A 201 -5.22 11.75 -6.56
C LYS A 201 -4.82 10.28 -6.37
N ASN A 202 -4.03 9.70 -7.26
CA ASN A 202 -3.55 8.31 -7.18
C ASN A 202 -2.23 8.18 -6.41
N PHE A 203 -1.68 9.28 -5.87
CA PHE A 203 -0.52 9.27 -4.99
C PHE A 203 -0.93 9.67 -3.58
N ARG A 204 -0.75 8.76 -2.59
CA ARG A 204 -1.31 8.87 -1.25
C ARG A 204 -0.30 8.49 -0.18
N LEU A 205 -0.72 8.57 1.08
CA LEU A 205 0.09 8.24 2.24
C LEU A 205 -0.20 6.83 2.75
N TRP A 206 0.87 6.07 2.96
CA TRP A 206 0.88 4.84 3.75
C TRP A 206 1.50 5.16 5.10
N TYR A 207 0.66 5.32 6.14
CA TYR A 207 1.12 5.79 7.43
C TYR A 207 1.94 4.74 8.18
N ASP A 208 3.00 5.16 8.88
CA ASP A 208 3.91 4.26 9.61
C ASP A 208 4.28 4.91 10.95
N PRO A 209 3.52 4.64 12.05
CA PRO A 209 3.73 5.29 13.33
C PRO A 209 5.08 4.95 13.98
N GLY A 210 5.60 3.73 13.78
CA GLY A 210 6.91 3.34 14.28
C GLY A 210 8.03 4.13 13.61
N ASN A 211 7.87 4.46 12.33
CA ASN A 211 8.83 5.29 11.61
C ASN A 211 8.79 6.76 12.05
N ILE A 212 7.66 7.27 12.51
CA ILE A 212 7.61 8.63 13.10
C ILE A 212 8.57 8.71 14.30
N PHE A 213 8.47 7.77 15.24
CA PHE A 213 9.42 7.69 16.35
C PHE A 213 10.86 7.43 15.86
N TYR A 214 11.06 6.47 14.97
CA TYR A 214 12.37 6.04 14.52
C TYR A 214 13.19 7.17 13.86
N TYR A 215 12.56 7.95 12.98
CA TYR A 215 13.23 9.02 12.24
C TYR A 215 13.24 10.37 12.95
N SER A 216 12.59 10.47 14.10
CA SER A 216 12.66 11.62 15.01
C SER A 216 13.44 11.31 16.28
N ASP A 217 14.16 10.17 16.35
CA ASP A 217 14.88 9.74 17.56
C ASP A 217 13.98 9.66 18.80
N GLY A 218 12.68 9.35 18.60
CA GLY A 218 11.68 9.24 19.66
C GLY A 218 11.01 10.56 20.07
N GLU A 219 11.34 11.68 19.43
CA GLU A 219 10.87 13.01 19.83
C GLU A 219 9.44 13.34 19.36
N LEU A 220 9.02 12.82 18.20
CA LEU A 220 7.69 13.13 17.64
C LEU A 220 6.67 12.05 18.02
N ASP A 221 5.57 12.47 18.63
CA ASP A 221 4.45 11.58 18.93
C ASP A 221 3.67 11.24 17.64
N PRO A 222 3.54 9.94 17.28
CA PRO A 222 2.74 9.52 16.13
C PRO A 222 1.25 9.89 16.23
N VAL A 223 0.70 10.09 17.42
CA VAL A 223 -0.69 10.55 17.60
C VAL A 223 -0.84 11.97 17.08
N GLU A 224 0.06 12.87 17.49
CA GLU A 224 0.06 14.27 17.04
C GLU A 224 0.41 14.39 15.56
N ASP A 225 1.39 13.60 15.08
CA ASP A 225 1.77 13.55 13.67
C ASP A 225 0.61 13.08 12.79
N SER A 226 -0.14 12.05 13.22
CA SER A 226 -1.31 11.52 12.49
C SER A 226 -2.42 12.57 12.28
N ALA A 227 -2.50 13.59 13.14
CA ALA A 227 -3.42 14.70 12.99
C ALA A 227 -3.10 15.60 11.79
N ARG A 228 -1.89 15.51 11.27
CA ARG A 228 -1.41 16.34 10.15
C ARG A 228 -1.65 15.71 8.77
N VAL A 229 -2.22 14.50 8.71
CA VAL A 229 -2.35 13.73 7.45
C VAL A 229 -3.79 13.40 7.06
N ASP A 230 -4.76 14.16 7.58
CA ASP A 230 -6.18 14.01 7.27
C ASP A 230 -6.44 13.98 5.75
N GLY A 231 -7.26 13.01 5.30
CA GLY A 231 -7.66 12.83 3.91
C GLY A 231 -6.62 12.16 3.01
N LEU A 232 -5.42 11.85 3.52
CA LEU A 232 -4.32 11.33 2.68
C LEU A 232 -4.06 9.83 2.86
N VAL A 233 -4.42 9.24 4.01
CA VAL A 233 -4.04 7.88 4.36
C VAL A 233 -4.88 6.85 3.63
N VAL A 234 -4.22 5.89 2.97
CA VAL A 234 -4.85 4.78 2.24
C VAL A 234 -4.44 3.41 2.79
N GLY A 235 -3.47 3.36 3.69
CA GLY A 235 -3.00 2.14 4.34
C GLY A 235 -2.05 2.48 5.48
N MET A 236 -1.73 1.47 6.30
CA MET A 236 -0.85 1.63 7.45
C MET A 236 0.13 0.45 7.56
N SER A 237 1.43 0.75 7.70
CA SER A 237 2.41 -0.17 8.25
C SER A 237 2.19 -0.24 9.76
N VAL A 238 1.81 -1.42 10.25
CA VAL A 238 1.72 -1.65 11.68
C VAL A 238 3.12 -1.99 12.18
N LYS A 239 3.80 -0.96 12.66
CA LYS A 239 5.17 -1.01 13.16
C LYS A 239 5.21 -0.33 14.52
N ASP A 240 5.73 -1.04 15.50
CA ASP A 240 5.93 -0.53 16.84
C ASP A 240 7.36 0.00 17.02
N PHE A 241 7.63 0.60 18.18
CA PHE A 241 8.90 1.21 18.49
C PHE A 241 9.24 1.04 19.98
N LYS A 242 10.53 0.87 20.27
CA LYS A 242 11.09 0.99 21.63
C LYS A 242 12.33 1.87 21.61
N PRO A 243 12.51 2.71 22.63
CA PRO A 243 13.75 3.47 22.76
C PRO A 243 14.99 2.56 22.90
N PRO A 244 16.15 3.00 22.49
CA PRO A 244 16.41 4.31 21.86
C PRO A 244 16.03 4.36 20.38
N LYS A 245 16.03 3.22 19.64
CA LYS A 245 15.83 3.19 18.18
C LYS A 245 15.51 1.78 17.68
N GLU A 246 14.62 1.07 18.36
CA GLU A 246 14.27 -0.32 18.01
C GLU A 246 12.88 -0.38 17.38
N VAL A 247 12.81 -0.98 16.20
CA VAL A 247 11.58 -1.22 15.44
C VAL A 247 11.28 -2.70 15.17
N LEU A 248 12.19 -3.61 15.51
CA LEU A 248 11.92 -5.05 15.48
C LEU A 248 11.15 -5.45 16.74
N VAL A 249 9.97 -4.88 16.86
CA VAL A 249 9.09 -4.95 18.01
C VAL A 249 7.74 -5.49 17.57
N THR A 250 7.23 -6.50 18.26
CA THR A 250 5.88 -7.01 17.98
C THR A 250 4.83 -5.97 18.35
N PRO A 251 3.94 -5.57 17.44
CA PRO A 251 2.94 -4.55 17.67
C PRO A 251 2.11 -4.78 18.94
N GLY A 252 1.96 -3.71 19.74
CA GLY A 252 1.31 -3.75 21.04
C GLY A 252 2.24 -4.08 22.20
N THR A 253 3.55 -4.24 21.98
CA THR A 253 4.55 -4.46 23.03
C THR A 253 5.57 -3.33 23.15
N GLY A 254 5.46 -2.32 22.29
CA GLY A 254 6.29 -1.12 22.27
C GLY A 254 5.56 0.09 22.83
N GLN A 255 6.00 1.28 22.38
CA GLN A 255 5.49 2.55 22.92
C GLN A 255 4.50 3.24 21.98
N VAL A 256 4.24 2.71 20.75
CA VAL A 256 3.25 3.30 19.85
C VAL A 256 1.84 3.16 20.47
N ASN A 257 1.17 4.28 20.71
CA ASN A 257 -0.23 4.27 21.12
C ASN A 257 -1.15 4.03 19.91
N PHE A 258 -1.19 2.78 19.43
CA PHE A 258 -1.97 2.39 18.26
C PHE A 258 -3.46 2.72 18.38
N ARG A 259 -4.02 2.72 19.60
CA ARG A 259 -5.43 3.04 19.82
C ARG A 259 -5.72 4.49 19.45
N GLU A 260 -4.93 5.40 19.96
CA GLU A 260 -5.08 6.84 19.68
C GLU A 260 -4.68 7.18 18.25
N VAL A 261 -3.60 6.59 17.73
CA VAL A 261 -3.20 6.73 16.31
C VAL A 261 -4.35 6.31 15.39
N LEU A 262 -4.94 5.11 15.61
CA LEU A 262 -6.03 4.64 14.75
C LEU A 262 -7.29 5.48 14.90
N ALA A 263 -7.64 5.89 16.12
CA ALA A 263 -8.77 6.80 16.38
C ALA A 263 -8.59 8.11 15.62
N ARG A 264 -7.37 8.67 15.65
CA ARG A 264 -7.06 9.93 14.97
C ARG A 264 -7.09 9.77 13.44
N LEU A 265 -6.48 8.71 12.90
CA LEU A 265 -6.54 8.39 11.48
C LEU A 265 -7.97 8.14 10.99
N ASN A 266 -8.79 7.42 11.78
CA ASN A 266 -10.19 7.18 11.46
C ASN A 266 -10.99 8.50 11.40
N LYS A 267 -10.79 9.40 12.37
CA LYS A 267 -11.35 10.77 12.35
C LYS A 267 -10.90 11.53 11.11
N GLY A 268 -9.64 11.38 10.71
CA GLY A 268 -9.03 11.97 9.53
C GLY A 268 -9.42 11.33 8.19
N GLY A 269 -10.33 10.33 8.20
CA GLY A 269 -10.88 9.72 6.98
C GLY A 269 -10.39 8.31 6.65
N PHE A 270 -9.37 7.77 7.34
CA PHE A 270 -8.95 6.37 7.17
C PHE A 270 -9.86 5.44 7.98
N ARG A 271 -11.04 5.14 7.42
CA ARG A 271 -12.10 4.34 8.07
C ARG A 271 -12.09 2.87 7.67
N SER A 272 -11.33 2.51 6.65
CA SER A 272 -11.18 1.16 6.13
C SER A 272 -9.89 1.08 5.32
N GLY A 273 -9.41 -0.14 5.03
CA GLY A 273 -8.24 -0.35 4.18
C GLY A 273 -7.15 -1.19 4.83
N PRO A 274 -5.99 -1.32 4.18
CA PRO A 274 -4.90 -2.17 4.64
C PRO A 274 -4.27 -1.70 5.94
N MET A 275 -4.11 -2.63 6.89
CA MET A 275 -3.25 -2.52 8.08
C MET A 275 -2.30 -3.72 8.06
N ILE A 276 -1.04 -3.51 7.70
CA ILE A 276 -0.10 -4.60 7.43
C ILE A 276 1.05 -4.54 8.43
N VAL A 277 1.20 -5.60 9.23
CA VAL A 277 2.34 -5.75 10.17
C VAL A 277 3.63 -5.75 9.35
N GLU A 278 4.55 -4.83 9.67
CA GLU A 278 5.82 -4.69 8.95
C GLU A 278 7.00 -5.26 9.72
N CYS A 279 7.00 -5.13 11.03
CA CYS A 279 8.05 -5.64 11.90
C CYS A 279 7.48 -6.48 13.04
N LEU A 280 8.23 -7.46 13.46
CA LEU A 280 8.00 -8.28 14.66
C LEU A 280 9.29 -8.33 15.47
N ALA A 281 9.21 -8.77 16.69
CA ALA A 281 10.39 -9.09 17.51
C ALA A 281 11.27 -10.12 16.76
N ARG A 282 12.57 -9.84 16.71
CA ARG A 282 13.54 -10.74 16.07
C ARG A 282 13.53 -12.11 16.76
N ARG A 283 13.50 -13.15 15.96
CA ARG A 283 13.56 -14.56 16.38
C ARG A 283 14.42 -15.35 15.40
N ASP A 284 14.95 -16.47 15.84
CA ASP A 284 15.88 -17.27 15.05
C ASP A 284 15.16 -18.27 14.15
N THR A 285 13.98 -18.74 14.53
CA THR A 285 13.22 -19.74 13.78
C THR A 285 11.95 -19.18 13.16
N ALA A 286 11.56 -19.73 12.01
CA ALA A 286 10.30 -19.36 11.34
C ALA A 286 9.07 -19.61 12.23
N ALA A 287 9.11 -20.66 13.09
CA ALA A 287 8.03 -20.99 13.99
C ALA A 287 7.84 -19.93 15.09
N GLU A 288 8.92 -19.44 15.67
CA GLU A 288 8.89 -18.35 16.67
C GLU A 288 8.40 -17.03 16.05
N ILE A 289 8.86 -16.69 14.84
CA ILE A 289 8.37 -15.50 14.12
C ILE A 289 6.87 -15.64 13.86
N THR A 290 6.40 -16.84 13.50
CA THR A 290 4.98 -17.13 13.29
C THR A 290 4.18 -16.98 14.60
N ALA A 291 4.75 -17.32 15.75
CA ALA A 291 4.11 -17.06 17.05
C ALA A 291 3.96 -15.56 17.34
N GLU A 292 4.98 -14.76 17.06
CA GLU A 292 4.91 -13.29 17.15
C GLU A 292 3.83 -12.72 16.17
N ALA A 293 3.75 -13.26 14.95
CA ALA A 293 2.73 -12.87 13.98
C ALA A 293 1.30 -13.19 14.46
N LYS A 294 1.10 -14.33 15.15
CA LYS A 294 -0.18 -14.68 15.79
C LYS A 294 -0.52 -13.69 16.90
N GLN A 295 0.46 -13.29 17.70
CA GLN A 295 0.28 -12.29 18.76
C GLN A 295 -0.11 -10.93 18.16
N ALA A 296 0.62 -10.44 17.16
CA ALA A 296 0.31 -9.19 16.47
C ALA A 296 -1.09 -9.21 15.85
N ARG A 297 -1.50 -10.34 15.26
CA ARG A 297 -2.85 -10.48 14.71
C ARG A 297 -3.94 -10.41 15.78
N ARG A 298 -3.74 -11.03 16.94
CA ARG A 298 -4.70 -10.92 18.07
C ARG A 298 -4.84 -9.47 18.50
N PHE A 299 -3.71 -8.80 18.75
CA PHE A 299 -3.67 -7.37 19.08
C PHE A 299 -4.44 -6.51 18.07
N LEU A 300 -4.19 -6.71 16.76
CA LEU A 300 -4.89 -5.95 15.71
C LEU A 300 -6.39 -6.22 15.68
N ARG A 301 -6.84 -7.45 15.92
CA ARG A 301 -8.27 -7.76 15.99
C ARG A 301 -8.97 -7.04 17.15
N GLU A 302 -8.30 -6.96 18.30
CA GLU A 302 -8.80 -6.21 19.46
C GLU A 302 -8.81 -4.71 19.17
N LEU A 303 -7.75 -4.21 18.54
CA LEU A 303 -7.62 -2.80 18.16
C LEU A 303 -8.73 -2.34 17.23
N ILE A 304 -9.07 -3.13 16.20
CA ILE A 304 -10.12 -2.76 15.23
C ILE A 304 -11.54 -3.11 15.69
N GLY A 305 -11.71 -3.88 16.77
CA GLY A 305 -13.01 -4.31 17.29
C GLY A 305 -14.07 -3.19 17.36
N PRO A 306 -13.74 -2.01 17.92
CA PRO A 306 -14.67 -0.87 17.97
C PRO A 306 -15.13 -0.35 16.60
N TYR A 307 -14.39 -0.63 15.52
CA TYR A 307 -14.67 -0.15 14.16
C TYR A 307 -15.36 -1.19 13.27
N THR A 308 -15.54 -2.43 13.75
CA THR A 308 -16.21 -3.51 13.02
C THR A 308 -17.69 -3.66 13.39
N ALA A 309 -18.13 -3.06 14.49
CA ALA A 309 -19.48 -3.21 15.06
C ALA A 309 -20.53 -2.27 14.46
N THR A 310 -20.22 -1.45 13.45
CA THR A 310 -21.10 -0.40 12.89
C THR A 310 -21.38 -0.60 11.40
N SER A 311 -21.44 -1.86 10.92
CA SER A 311 -21.85 -2.16 9.53
C SER A 311 -23.09 -3.04 9.47
#